data_f6d18e4975e4a167e78493f772f72025
#
_entry.id   f6d18e4975e4a167e78493f772f72025
#
_cell.length_a   1.000
_cell.length_b   1.000
_cell.length_c   1.000
_cell.angle_alpha   90.00
_cell.angle_beta   90.00
_cell.angle_gamma   90.00
#
_symmetry.space_group_name_H-M   'P 1'
#
loop_
_entity.id
_entity.type
_entity.pdbx_description
1 polymer ?
#
loop_
_entity_poly.entity_id
_entity_poly.type
_entity_poly.pdbx_seq_one_letter_code
_entity_poly.pdbx_strand_id
1 'polypeptide(L)'
;MSEKRKLILIGQAAKKAGISRQSLQYYIMIGLLKPTEVTPTGRRLFNEKSIERIKLIKKLNDSGYPLRAIRELFIEGRALAGKETNSE
;
A
#
# COMPACT_ATOMS: atom_id res chain seq x y z
N MET A 1 -10.83 -7.44 18.71
CA MET A 1 -11.24 -6.10 18.38
C MET A 1 -11.78 -6.00 17.00
N SER A 2 -12.99 -5.58 16.92
CA SER A 2 -13.65 -5.52 15.62
C SER A 2 -13.07 -4.48 14.70
N GLU A 3 -12.44 -3.45 15.22
CA GLU A 3 -11.85 -2.45 14.35
C GLU A 3 -10.80 -3.03 13.45
N LYS A 4 -10.10 -4.02 13.93
CA LYS A 4 -9.05 -4.62 13.15
C LYS A 4 -9.59 -5.34 11.95
N ARG A 5 -10.84 -5.68 12.01
CA ARG A 5 -11.48 -6.38 10.91
C ARG A 5 -12.14 -5.47 9.92
N LYS A 6 -12.06 -4.18 10.17
CA LYS A 6 -12.71 -3.25 9.28
C LYS A 6 -11.94 -3.20 7.96
N LEU A 7 -12.49 -3.84 6.98
CA LEU A 7 -11.90 -3.90 5.65
C LEU A 7 -12.83 -3.23 4.67
N ILE A 8 -12.27 -2.52 3.73
CA ILE A 8 -13.07 -1.83 2.72
C ILE A 8 -12.57 -2.20 1.34
N LEU A 9 -13.44 -2.01 0.38
CA LEU A 9 -13.13 -2.34 -1.01
C LEU A 9 -12.20 -1.30 -1.63
N ILE A 10 -11.60 -1.68 -2.75
CA ILE A 10 -10.61 -0.85 -3.41
C ILE A 10 -11.12 0.54 -3.75
N GLY A 11 -12.36 0.64 -4.21
CA GLY A 11 -12.93 1.95 -4.53
C GLY A 11 -13.01 2.86 -3.32
N GLN A 12 -13.42 2.29 -2.20
CA GLN A 12 -13.50 3.05 -0.96
C GLN A 12 -12.13 3.40 -0.42
N ALA A 13 -11.20 2.47 -0.56
CA ALA A 13 -9.84 2.70 -0.09
C ALA A 13 -9.19 3.84 -0.87
N ALA A 14 -9.38 3.86 -2.17
CA ALA A 14 -8.84 4.92 -3.00
C ALA A 14 -9.42 6.26 -2.59
N LYS A 15 -10.72 6.29 -2.38
CA LYS A 15 -11.40 7.52 -1.99
C LYS A 15 -10.87 8.04 -0.67
N LYS A 16 -10.72 7.15 0.31
CA LYS A 16 -10.20 7.54 1.61
C LYS A 16 -8.76 8.06 1.52
N ALA A 17 -7.99 7.51 0.63
CA ALA A 17 -6.61 7.93 0.47
C ALA A 17 -6.46 9.14 -0.44
N GLY A 18 -7.54 9.56 -1.09
CA GLY A 18 -7.48 10.75 -1.94
C GLY A 18 -6.89 10.49 -3.31
N ILE A 19 -7.01 9.29 -3.81
CA ILE A 19 -6.51 8.97 -5.16
C ILE A 19 -7.63 8.30 -5.95
N SER A 20 -7.41 8.16 -7.25
CA SER A 20 -8.38 7.46 -8.07
C SER A 20 -8.24 5.95 -7.89
N ARG A 21 -9.31 5.25 -8.17
CA ARG A 21 -9.29 3.79 -8.12
C ARG A 21 -8.23 3.25 -9.08
N GLN A 22 -8.14 3.88 -10.24
CA GLN A 22 -7.18 3.46 -11.24
C GLN A 22 -5.75 3.61 -10.74
N SER A 23 -5.48 4.70 -10.04
CA SER A 23 -4.15 4.90 -9.47
C SER A 23 -3.83 3.82 -8.45
N LEU A 24 -4.80 3.49 -7.62
CA LEU A 24 -4.59 2.46 -6.61
C LEU A 24 -4.33 1.11 -7.26
N GLN A 25 -5.07 0.79 -8.32
CA GLN A 25 -4.83 -0.45 -9.04
C GLN A 25 -3.41 -0.49 -9.62
N TYR A 26 -2.95 0.65 -10.10
CA TYR A 26 -1.60 0.74 -10.63
C TYR A 26 -0.56 0.52 -9.53
N TYR A 27 -0.78 1.13 -8.37
CA TYR A 27 0.13 0.93 -7.24
C TYR A 27 0.26 -0.56 -6.91
N ILE A 28 -0.87 -1.26 -6.90
CA ILE A 28 -0.86 -2.68 -6.60
C ILE A 28 -0.12 -3.45 -7.69
N MET A 29 -0.37 -3.09 -8.93
CA MET A 29 0.22 -3.79 -10.06
C MET A 29 1.74 -3.70 -10.07
N ILE A 30 2.27 -2.55 -9.73
CA ILE A 30 3.72 -2.39 -9.75
C ILE A 30 4.39 -2.78 -8.42
N GLY A 31 3.61 -3.29 -7.49
CA GLY A 31 4.19 -3.84 -6.27
C GLY A 31 4.42 -2.86 -5.14
N LEU A 32 3.78 -1.68 -5.18
CA LEU A 32 3.93 -0.72 -4.11
C LEU A 32 3.23 -1.16 -2.83
N LEU A 33 2.16 -1.92 -2.97
CA LEU A 33 1.46 -2.44 -1.82
C LEU A 33 0.63 -3.63 -2.25
N LYS A 34 0.17 -4.38 -1.27
CA LYS A 34 -0.71 -5.52 -1.50
C LYS A 34 -2.02 -5.29 -0.79
N PRO A 35 -3.11 -5.85 -1.29
CA PRO A 35 -4.35 -5.81 -0.52
C PRO A 35 -4.17 -6.55 0.78
N THR A 36 -4.94 -6.14 1.78
CA THR A 36 -4.92 -6.83 3.07
C THR A 36 -5.46 -8.24 2.91
N GLU A 37 -6.53 -8.37 2.15
CA GLU A 37 -7.15 -9.66 1.87
C GLU A 37 -7.76 -9.65 0.49
N VAL A 38 -7.92 -10.83 -0.06
CA VAL A 38 -8.63 -11.00 -1.32
C VAL A 38 -9.74 -12.00 -1.08
N THR A 39 -10.97 -11.63 -1.40
CA THR A 39 -12.11 -12.53 -1.20
C THR A 39 -12.07 -13.66 -2.19
N PRO A 40 -12.85 -14.72 -1.94
CA PRO A 40 -12.94 -15.84 -2.90
C PRO A 40 -13.38 -15.42 -4.29
N THR A 41 -14.12 -14.33 -4.39
CA THR A 41 -14.55 -13.82 -5.70
C THR A 41 -13.56 -12.85 -6.31
N GLY A 42 -12.39 -12.68 -5.70
CA GLY A 42 -11.35 -11.84 -6.27
C GLY A 42 -11.42 -10.38 -5.89
N ARG A 43 -12.22 -10.03 -4.92
CA ARG A 43 -12.32 -8.65 -4.48
C ARG A 43 -11.19 -8.33 -3.52
N ARG A 44 -10.60 -7.16 -3.70
CA ARG A 44 -9.49 -6.73 -2.86
C ARG A 44 -9.99 -5.87 -1.71
N LEU A 45 -9.53 -6.20 -0.52
CA LEU A 45 -9.94 -5.51 0.70
C LEU A 45 -8.73 -4.87 1.36
N PHE A 46 -8.97 -3.73 1.99
CA PHE A 46 -7.88 -2.94 2.58
C PHE A 46 -8.24 -2.52 4.00
N ASN A 47 -7.26 -2.58 4.88
CA ASN A 47 -7.44 -2.13 6.26
C ASN A 47 -6.81 -0.75 6.44
N GLU A 48 -6.87 -0.27 7.67
CA GLU A 48 -6.39 1.06 8.00
C GLU A 48 -4.91 1.23 7.67
N LYS A 49 -4.12 0.23 7.97
CA LYS A 49 -2.69 0.28 7.68
C LYS A 49 -2.42 0.45 6.20
N SER A 50 -3.16 -0.27 5.40
CA SER A 50 -3.02 -0.16 3.95
C SER A 50 -3.37 1.24 3.48
N ILE A 51 -4.42 1.81 4.04
CA ILE A 51 -4.83 3.16 3.69
C ILE A 51 -3.70 4.15 3.99
N GLU A 52 -3.08 4.01 5.16
CA GLU A 52 -1.99 4.90 5.52
C GLU A 52 -0.82 4.77 4.56
N ARG A 53 -0.54 3.55 4.14
CA ARG A 53 0.53 3.33 3.18
C ARG A 53 0.22 3.99 1.84
N ILE A 54 -1.03 3.90 1.40
CA ILE A 54 -1.44 4.54 0.15
C ILE A 54 -1.26 6.05 0.26
N LYS A 55 -1.64 6.62 1.39
CA LYS A 55 -1.49 8.06 1.60
C LYS A 55 -0.03 8.46 1.56
N LEU A 56 0.83 7.65 2.14
CA LEU A 56 2.26 7.93 2.12
C LEU A 56 2.81 7.89 0.71
N ILE A 57 2.41 6.89 -0.07
CA ILE A 57 2.84 6.78 -1.45
C ILE A 57 2.44 8.03 -2.22
N LYS A 58 1.19 8.45 -2.06
CA LYS A 58 0.70 9.64 -2.73
C LYS A 58 1.51 10.87 -2.33
N LYS A 59 1.76 11.01 -1.04
CA LYS A 59 2.49 12.15 -0.54
C LYS A 59 3.89 12.22 -1.12
N LEU A 60 4.57 11.09 -1.16
CA LEU A 60 5.91 11.04 -1.72
C LEU A 60 5.89 11.34 -3.20
N ASN A 61 4.92 10.80 -3.90
CA ASN A 61 4.81 11.03 -5.33
C ASN A 61 4.52 12.50 -5.61
N ASP A 62 3.64 13.12 -4.83
CA ASP A 62 3.33 14.53 -4.99
C ASP A 62 4.54 15.40 -4.70
N SER A 63 5.44 14.92 -3.86
CA SER A 63 6.65 15.66 -3.51
C SER A 63 7.74 15.53 -4.57
N GLY A 64 7.49 14.77 -5.61
CA GLY A 64 8.43 14.69 -6.71
C GLY A 64 9.10 13.35 -6.89
N TYR A 65 8.83 12.39 -6.03
CA TYR A 65 9.42 11.06 -6.19
C TYR A 65 8.60 10.25 -7.19
N PRO A 66 9.23 9.76 -8.25
CA PRO A 66 8.49 8.88 -9.17
C PRO A 66 8.13 7.59 -8.45
N LEU A 67 7.06 6.97 -8.92
CA LEU A 67 6.56 5.76 -8.27
C LEU A 67 7.61 4.66 -8.22
N ARG A 68 8.43 4.57 -9.25
CA ARG A 68 9.50 3.58 -9.27
C ARG A 68 10.47 3.80 -8.10
N ALA A 69 10.83 5.04 -7.86
CA ALA A 69 11.74 5.35 -6.76
C ALA A 69 11.11 5.02 -5.42
N ILE A 70 9.82 5.31 -5.29
CA ILE A 70 9.10 5.00 -4.06
C ILE A 70 9.10 3.50 -3.83
N ARG A 71 8.87 2.75 -4.89
CA ARG A 71 8.86 1.29 -4.79
C ARG A 71 10.21 0.78 -4.31
N GLU A 72 11.27 1.33 -4.85
CA GLU A 72 12.60 0.91 -4.46
C GLU A 72 12.91 1.26 -3.02
N LEU A 73 12.44 2.43 -2.58
CA LEU A 73 12.60 2.80 -1.19
C LEU A 73 11.95 1.81 -0.24
N PHE A 74 10.75 1.38 -0.59
CA PHE A 74 10.03 0.43 0.24
C PHE A 74 10.74 -0.91 0.27
N ILE A 75 11.19 -1.37 -0.88
CA ILE A 75 11.88 -2.65 -0.97
C ILE A 75 13.22 -2.57 -0.26
N GLU A 76 13.94 -1.51 -0.48
CA GLU A 76 15.26 -1.33 0.13
C GLU A 76 15.15 -1.20 1.64
N GLY A 77 14.15 -0.44 2.10
CA GLY A 77 13.94 -0.30 3.52
C GLY A 77 13.65 -1.63 4.17
N ARG A 78 12.85 -2.45 3.50
CA ARG A 78 12.54 -3.76 4.01
C ARG A 78 13.76 -4.66 4.03
N ALA A 79 14.55 -4.59 2.99
CA ALA A 79 15.77 -5.39 2.90
C ALA A 79 16.75 -5.00 3.99
N LEU A 80 16.88 -3.71 4.22
CA LEU A 80 17.79 -3.25 5.26
C LEU A 80 17.34 -3.68 6.64
N ALA A 81 16.04 -3.59 6.88
CA ALA A 81 15.50 -4.02 8.16
C ALA A 81 15.75 -5.49 8.39
N GLY A 82 15.53 -6.29 7.34
CA GLY A 82 15.77 -7.72 7.46
C GLY A 82 17.23 -8.02 7.64
N LYS A 83 18.06 -7.28 6.95
CA LYS A 83 19.48 -7.46 7.03
C LYS A 83 20.01 -7.16 8.42
N GLU A 84 19.53 -6.07 8.98
CA GLU A 84 19.92 -5.71 10.32
C GLU A 84 19.57 -6.80 11.30
N THR A 85 18.39 -7.34 11.15
CA THR A 85 17.94 -8.42 11.99
C THR A 85 18.84 -9.61 11.86
N ASN A 86 19.26 -9.91 10.65
CA ASN A 86 20.09 -11.06 10.39
C ASN A 86 21.52 -10.89 10.84
N SER A 87 21.98 -9.67 10.81
CA SER A 87 23.36 -9.41 11.19
C SER A 87 23.61 -9.69 12.65
N GLU A 88 22.58 -9.68 13.41
CA GLU A 88 22.72 -9.95 14.83
C GLU A 88 22.58 -11.41 15.12
#